data_0498f5119c8f397e8a216593e20abee3
#
_entry.id   0498f5119c8f397e8a216593e20abee3
#
_cell.length_a   1.000
_cell.length_b   1.000
_cell.length_c   1.000
_cell.angle_alpha   90.00
_cell.angle_beta   90.00
_cell.angle_gamma   90.00
#
_symmetry.space_group_name_H-M   'P 1'
#
loop_
_entity.id
_entity.type
_entity.pdbx_description
1 polymer ?
#
loop_
_entity_poly.entity_id
_entity_poly.type
_entity_poly.pdbx_seq_one_letter_code
_entity_poly.pdbx_strand_id
1 'polypeptide(L)'
;MVAVLHQLGGGRVIAIDRAVILVGRAADCDVVITASQKISRRHCCLVQVDNTYYLRDLGSMNGVWLNGNRVNREAPMSIGDKVTIG
;
A
#
# COMPACT_ATOMS: atom_id res chain seq x y z
N MET A 1 -15.12 -9.92 9.34
CA MET A 1 -15.09 -9.07 8.13
C MET A 1 -13.64 -8.80 7.75
N VAL A 2 -13.29 -8.97 6.48
CA VAL A 2 -11.94 -8.74 5.99
C VAL A 2 -11.92 -7.42 5.23
N ALA A 3 -10.98 -6.54 5.57
CA ALA A 3 -10.78 -5.32 4.82
C ALA A 3 -10.19 -5.63 3.45
N VAL A 4 -10.44 -4.78 2.48
CA VAL A 4 -9.93 -4.95 1.12
C VAL A 4 -9.31 -3.66 0.60
N LEU A 5 -8.34 -3.81 -0.29
CA LEU A 5 -7.80 -2.72 -1.08
C LEU A 5 -8.47 -2.72 -2.45
N HIS A 6 -8.99 -1.58 -2.86
CA HIS A 6 -9.51 -1.38 -4.21
C HIS A 6 -8.51 -0.55 -5.01
N GLN A 7 -8.15 -1.05 -6.18
CA GLN A 7 -7.35 -0.27 -7.12
C GLN A 7 -8.29 0.67 -7.87
N LEU A 8 -8.13 1.97 -7.67
CA LEU A 8 -8.94 2.97 -8.35
C LEU A 8 -8.63 2.96 -9.84
N GLY A 9 -9.66 2.86 -10.65
CA GLY A 9 -9.55 2.81 -12.11
C GLY A 9 -9.16 1.46 -12.69
N GLY A 10 -8.84 0.46 -11.86
CA GLY A 10 -8.37 -0.82 -12.35
C GLY A 10 -9.28 -2.02 -12.07
N GLY A 11 -10.25 -1.86 -11.22
CA GLY A 11 -11.17 -2.94 -10.84
C GLY A 11 -10.55 -4.07 -10.02
N ARG A 12 -9.31 -3.92 -9.62
CA ARG A 12 -8.60 -4.93 -8.84
C ARG A 12 -8.95 -4.81 -7.36
N VAL A 13 -9.26 -5.95 -6.75
CA VAL A 13 -9.59 -6.01 -5.32
C VAL A 13 -8.64 -6.99 -4.65
N ILE A 14 -7.99 -6.55 -3.59
CA ILE A 14 -7.02 -7.36 -2.86
C ILE A 14 -7.48 -7.46 -1.41
N ALA A 15 -7.70 -8.67 -0.94
CA ALA A 15 -8.07 -8.90 0.45
C ALA A 15 -6.87 -8.66 1.37
N ILE A 16 -7.11 -7.95 2.47
CA ILE A 16 -6.10 -7.77 3.51
C ILE A 16 -6.33 -8.91 4.51
N ASP A 17 -5.79 -10.08 4.17
CA ASP A 17 -6.02 -11.33 4.91
C ASP A 17 -4.78 -11.81 5.65
N ARG A 18 -3.75 -10.99 5.76
CA ARG A 18 -2.52 -11.32 6.47
C ARG A 18 -1.95 -10.09 7.14
N ALA A 19 -1.00 -10.30 8.03
CA ALA A 19 -0.44 -9.23 8.86
C ALA A 19 0.33 -8.18 8.06
N VAL A 20 0.92 -8.57 6.94
CA VAL A 20 1.71 -7.67 6.09
C VAL A 20 1.35 -7.91 4.63
N ILE A 21 1.00 -6.83 3.93
CA ILE A 21 0.77 -6.83 2.49
C ILE A 21 1.87 -5.98 1.85
N LEU A 22 2.74 -6.62 1.10
CA LEU A 22 3.86 -5.95 0.44
C LEU A 22 3.45 -5.45 -0.94
N VAL A 23 3.71 -4.18 -1.22
CA VAL A 23 3.32 -3.50 -2.45
C VAL A 23 4.55 -2.99 -3.17
N GLY A 24 4.68 -3.29 -4.45
CA GLY A 24 5.78 -2.80 -5.24
C GLY A 24 5.82 -3.39 -6.65
N ARG A 25 6.93 -3.13 -7.34
CA ARG A 25 7.13 -3.58 -8.71
C ARG A 25 7.70 -5.00 -8.80
N ALA A 26 8.32 -5.50 -7.75
CA ALA A 26 8.94 -6.82 -7.75
C ALA A 26 7.88 -7.92 -7.77
N ALA A 27 8.20 -9.01 -8.46
CA ALA A 27 7.25 -10.12 -8.65
C ALA A 27 6.92 -10.85 -7.35
N ASP A 28 7.75 -10.73 -6.32
CA ASP A 28 7.51 -11.36 -5.02
C ASP A 28 6.64 -10.52 -4.08
N CYS A 29 6.20 -9.34 -4.52
CA CYS A 29 5.25 -8.54 -3.76
C CYS A 29 3.86 -9.18 -3.76
N ASP A 30 3.08 -8.91 -2.72
CA ASP A 30 1.68 -9.35 -2.65
C ASP A 30 0.82 -8.58 -3.63
N VAL A 31 1.10 -7.29 -3.78
CA VAL A 31 0.48 -6.42 -4.79
C VAL A 31 1.58 -5.97 -5.74
N VAL A 32 1.54 -6.47 -6.96
CA VAL A 32 2.56 -6.16 -7.97
C VAL A 32 2.04 -5.05 -8.88
N ILE A 33 2.75 -3.93 -8.92
CA ILE A 33 2.43 -2.79 -9.76
C ILE A 33 3.56 -2.57 -10.75
N THR A 34 3.31 -2.87 -12.02
CA THR A 34 4.30 -2.77 -13.09
C THR A 34 4.03 -1.64 -14.08
N ALA A 35 2.91 -0.94 -13.91
CA ALA A 35 2.44 0.07 -14.86
C ALA A 35 3.33 1.31 -14.91
N SER A 36 4.16 1.55 -13.89
CA SER A 36 5.00 2.74 -13.82
C SER A 36 6.38 2.39 -13.25
N GLN A 37 7.42 2.95 -13.86
CA GLN A 37 8.78 2.82 -13.34
C GLN A 37 9.02 3.66 -12.09
N LYS A 38 8.09 4.53 -11.74
CA LYS A 38 8.15 5.30 -10.50
C LYS A 38 7.88 4.46 -9.26
N ILE A 39 7.38 3.25 -9.45
CA ILE A 39 7.14 2.32 -8.34
C ILE A 39 8.44 1.59 -8.04
N SER A 40 8.92 1.68 -6.81
CA SER A 40 10.09 0.96 -6.35
C SER A 40 9.79 -0.54 -6.27
N ARG A 41 10.81 -1.38 -6.30
CA ARG A 41 10.65 -2.83 -6.23
C ARG A 41 9.83 -3.25 -5.02
N ARG A 42 10.21 -2.76 -3.85
CA ARG A 42 9.45 -2.89 -2.60
C ARG A 42 9.16 -1.48 -2.13
N HIS A 43 7.98 -0.99 -2.51
CA HIS A 43 7.65 0.41 -2.37
C HIS A 43 7.11 0.73 -0.98
N CYS A 44 6.11 -0.01 -0.57
CA CYS A 44 5.48 0.19 0.72
C CYS A 44 4.85 -1.12 1.19
N CYS A 45 4.38 -1.12 2.42
CA CYS A 45 3.59 -2.24 2.93
C CYS A 45 2.44 -1.74 3.79
N LEU A 46 1.40 -2.55 3.83
CA LEU A 46 0.29 -2.38 4.72
C LEU A 46 0.46 -3.36 5.86
N VAL A 47 0.46 -2.87 7.10
CA VAL A 47 0.68 -3.68 8.28
C VAL A 47 -0.57 -3.63 9.14
N GLN A 48 -1.06 -4.80 9.56
CA GLN A 48 -2.16 -4.92 10.50
C GLN A 48 -1.61 -5.38 11.84
N VAL A 49 -1.84 -4.57 12.87
CA VAL A 49 -1.48 -4.89 14.25
C VAL A 49 -2.75 -4.76 15.07
N ASP A 50 -3.21 -5.88 15.63
CA ASP A 50 -4.52 -5.99 16.27
C ASP A 50 -5.60 -5.57 15.27
N ASN A 51 -6.40 -4.57 15.56
CA ASN A 51 -7.43 -4.06 14.65
C ASN A 51 -7.05 -2.73 14.01
N THR A 52 -5.76 -2.41 14.00
CA THR A 52 -5.26 -1.15 13.47
C THR A 52 -4.39 -1.42 12.24
N TYR A 53 -4.57 -0.60 11.19
CA TYR A 53 -3.79 -0.67 9.97
C TYR A 53 -2.79 0.47 9.93
N TYR A 54 -1.59 0.18 9.42
CA TYR A 54 -0.53 1.16 9.20
C TYR A 54 -0.01 1.04 7.78
N LEU A 55 0.20 2.17 7.15
CA LEU A 55 0.86 2.25 5.85
C LEU A 55 2.31 2.66 6.09
N ARG A 56 3.24 1.84 5.63
CA ARG A 56 4.67 2.07 5.83
C ARG A 56 5.38 2.22 4.50
N ASP A 57 6.12 3.33 4.34
CA ASP A 57 7.01 3.53 3.20
C ASP A 57 8.30 2.75 3.46
N LEU A 58 8.70 1.93 2.50
CA LEU A 58 9.92 1.10 2.61
C LEU A 58 11.14 1.77 1.98
N GLY A 59 11.25 3.10 2.13
CA GLY A 59 12.33 3.87 1.54
C GLY A 59 12.15 4.07 0.04
N SER A 60 10.92 4.23 -0.42
CA SER A 60 10.64 4.39 -1.84
C SER A 60 11.29 5.64 -2.43
N MET A 61 11.65 5.55 -3.71
CA MET A 61 12.26 6.66 -4.44
C MET A 61 11.29 7.83 -4.61
N ASN A 62 10.02 7.55 -4.89
CA ASN A 62 9.03 8.56 -5.29
C ASN A 62 7.93 8.79 -4.26
N GLY A 63 7.92 8.07 -3.15
CA GLY A 63 7.03 8.34 -2.03
C GLY A 63 5.68 7.64 -2.05
N VAL A 64 4.97 7.81 -0.95
CA VAL A 64 3.62 7.28 -0.71
C VAL A 64 2.81 8.40 -0.06
N TRP A 65 1.55 8.54 -0.47
CA TRP A 65 0.63 9.53 0.10
C TRP A 65 -0.62 8.85 0.64
N LEU A 66 -1.07 9.32 1.79
CA LEU A 66 -2.30 8.88 2.43
C LEU A 66 -3.26 10.07 2.48
N ASN A 67 -4.37 9.97 1.75
CA ASN A 67 -5.35 11.04 1.64
C ASN A 67 -4.71 12.38 1.21
N GLY A 68 -3.74 12.31 0.30
CA GLY A 68 -3.05 13.49 -0.21
C GLY A 68 -1.90 14.00 0.64
N ASN A 69 -1.64 13.40 1.79
CA ASN A 69 -0.52 13.77 2.66
C ASN A 69 0.62 12.78 2.54
N ARG A 70 1.83 13.27 2.36
CA ARG A 70 3.00 12.41 2.25
C ARG A 70 3.23 11.61 3.53
N VAL A 71 3.39 10.31 3.38
CA VAL A 71 3.71 9.44 4.52
C VAL A 71 5.20 9.57 4.82
N ASN A 72 5.52 9.96 6.06
CA ASN A 72 6.88 10.02 6.55
C ASN A 72 7.13 8.77 7.38
N ARG A 73 7.70 7.73 6.76
CA ARG A 73 7.95 6.41 7.29
C ARG A 73 6.69 5.58 7.47
N GLU A 74 5.76 6.01 8.31
CA GLU A 74 4.58 5.23 8.66
C GLU A 74 3.45 6.15 9.05
N ALA A 75 2.23 5.76 8.72
CA ALA A 75 1.03 6.48 9.11
C ALA A 75 -0.10 5.51 9.41
N PRO A 76 -0.89 5.76 10.46
CA PRO A 76 -2.09 4.96 10.70
C PRO A 76 -3.11 5.22 9.60
N MET A 77 -3.82 4.18 9.21
CA MET A 77 -4.86 4.32 8.19
C MET A 77 -6.14 3.62 8.60
N SER A 78 -7.24 4.04 8.00
CA SER A 78 -8.58 3.56 8.30
C SER A 78 -9.28 3.14 7.02
N ILE A 79 -10.35 2.36 7.18
CA ILE A 79 -11.22 1.98 6.07
C ILE A 79 -11.73 3.25 5.37
N GLY A 80 -11.65 3.27 4.06
CA GLY A 80 -12.05 4.42 3.24
C GLY A 80 -10.90 5.35 2.86
N ASP A 81 -9.72 5.18 3.47
CA ASP A 81 -8.57 6.01 3.14
C ASP A 81 -8.08 5.73 1.72
N LYS A 82 -7.51 6.76 1.10
CA LYS A 82 -6.95 6.70 -0.25
C LYS A 82 -5.43 6.70 -0.17
N VAL A 83 -4.81 5.69 -0.81
CA VAL A 83 -3.36 5.56 -0.88
C VAL A 83 -2.91 5.86 -2.30
N THR A 84 -1.92 6.72 -2.44
CA THR A 84 -1.28 7.04 -3.72
C THR A 84 0.18 6.61 -3.66
N ILE A 85 0.62 5.86 -4.64
CA ILE A 85 1.98 5.29 -4.70
C ILE A 85 2.71 5.83 -5.91
N GLY A 86 3.82 6.49 -5.67
CA GLY A 86 4.67 7.03 -6.73
C GLY A 86 4.24 8.37 -7.34
#